data_c5946213f053705cee8e1c68d7f9a4a0
#
_entry.id   c5946213f053705cee8e1c68d7f9a4a0
#
_cell.length_a   1.000
_cell.length_b   1.000
_cell.length_c   1.000
_cell.angle_alpha   90.00
_cell.angle_beta   90.00
_cell.angle_gamma   90.00
#
_symmetry.space_group_name_H-M   'P 1'
#
loop_
_entity.id
_entity.type
_entity.pdbx_description
1 polymer ?
#
loop_
_entity_poly.entity_id
_entity_poly.type
_entity_poly.pdbx_seq_one_letter_code
_entity_poly.pdbx_strand_id
1 'polypeptide(L)'
;SYDIFSRLLKDRIVMLSGEVNDVTANLVVAQLLFLESEDPDKDIYLYINSPGGSVTAGMAIYDTMQYIAPDVSTICIGMAASMGAFLLSSGAPGKRFALPNSEIMIHQPLGGFQGQATDIDIHARRILKIKETLTKTMAESTNGKVDYETMVQMCERDNFMSADEALKIGLI
;
A
#
# COMPACT_ATOMS: atom_id res chain seq x y z
N SER A 1 12.12 25.34 15.30
CA SER A 1 12.68 24.00 15.49
C SER A 1 12.09 22.99 14.53
N TYR A 2 12.87 22.03 14.13
CA TYR A 2 12.39 20.94 13.30
C TYR A 2 11.93 19.79 14.17
N ASP A 3 10.79 19.15 13.83
CA ASP A 3 10.61 17.78 14.23
C ASP A 3 11.38 16.86 13.27
N ILE A 4 11.58 15.63 13.67
CA ILE A 4 12.39 14.68 12.89
C ILE A 4 11.74 14.37 11.52
N PHE A 5 10.43 14.35 11.44
CA PHE A 5 9.73 14.04 10.18
C PHE A 5 9.88 15.18 9.17
N SER A 6 9.86 16.43 9.62
CA SER A 6 10.13 17.59 8.76
C SER A 6 11.56 17.55 8.22
N ARG A 7 12.53 17.10 9.02
CA ARG A 7 13.91 16.97 8.57
C ARG A 7 14.06 15.87 7.52
N LEU A 8 13.42 14.71 7.74
CA LEU A 8 13.41 13.61 6.77
C LEU A 8 12.76 14.03 5.46
N LEU A 9 11.71 14.82 5.51
CA LEU A 9 11.02 15.32 4.32
C LEU A 9 11.94 16.10 3.39
N LYS A 10 12.93 16.80 3.92
CA LYS A 10 13.94 17.50 3.10
C LYS A 10 14.75 16.53 2.24
N ASP A 11 14.94 15.31 2.71
CA ASP A 11 15.60 14.24 1.97
C ASP A 11 14.62 13.41 1.15
N ARG A 12 13.40 13.90 0.98
CA ARG A 12 12.31 13.27 0.21
C ARG A 12 11.81 11.96 0.82
N ILE A 13 11.89 11.85 2.13
CA ILE A 13 11.47 10.68 2.89
C ILE A 13 10.12 10.97 3.55
N VAL A 14 9.15 10.09 3.27
CA VAL A 14 7.81 10.12 3.84
C VAL A 14 7.62 8.85 4.65
N MET A 15 7.09 8.99 5.88
CA MET A 15 6.84 7.85 6.77
C MET A 15 5.36 7.55 6.84
N LEU A 16 4.99 6.32 6.49
CA LEU A 16 3.66 5.78 6.78
C LEU A 16 3.82 4.81 7.94
N SER A 17 3.55 5.29 9.15
CA SER A 17 3.67 4.52 10.39
C SER A 17 2.31 4.38 11.06
N GLY A 18 1.97 3.15 11.47
CA GLY A 18 0.72 2.86 12.13
C GLY A 18 -0.46 2.69 11.17
N GLU A 19 -1.66 2.82 11.69
CA GLU A 19 -2.88 2.55 10.95
C GLU A 19 -3.08 3.49 9.76
N VAL A 20 -3.56 2.93 8.65
CA VAL A 20 -4.01 3.70 7.48
C VAL A 20 -5.43 4.19 7.75
N ASN A 21 -5.58 5.47 7.95
CA ASN A 21 -6.87 6.15 8.15
C ASN A 21 -6.87 7.50 7.43
N ASP A 22 -7.97 8.25 7.52
CA ASP A 22 -8.08 9.51 6.80
C ASP A 22 -7.01 10.52 7.22
N VAL A 23 -6.64 10.55 8.51
CA VAL A 23 -5.61 11.48 9.01
C VAL A 23 -4.24 11.12 8.47
N THR A 24 -3.82 9.87 8.63
CA THR A 24 -2.49 9.42 8.17
C THR A 24 -2.38 9.47 6.65
N ALA A 25 -3.44 9.10 5.94
CA ALA A 25 -3.47 9.16 4.47
C ALA A 25 -3.36 10.61 3.97
N ASN A 26 -4.11 11.54 4.55
CA ASN A 26 -4.03 12.94 4.14
C ASN A 26 -2.64 13.54 4.36
N LEU A 27 -1.97 13.17 5.45
CA LEU A 27 -0.60 13.61 5.69
C LEU A 27 0.36 13.08 4.64
N VAL A 28 0.25 11.81 4.29
CA VAL A 28 1.09 11.20 3.25
C VAL A 28 0.82 11.86 1.89
N VAL A 29 -0.45 12.00 1.53
CA VAL A 29 -0.86 12.65 0.26
C VAL A 29 -0.32 14.07 0.17
N ALA A 30 -0.48 14.86 1.24
CA ALA A 30 0.02 16.24 1.27
C ALA A 30 1.54 16.30 1.08
N GLN A 31 2.28 15.40 1.73
CA GLN A 31 3.74 15.32 1.59
C GLN A 31 4.16 14.91 0.19
N LEU A 32 3.47 13.94 -0.43
CA LEU A 32 3.75 13.54 -1.80
C LEU A 32 3.55 14.70 -2.78
N LEU A 33 2.45 15.41 -2.66
CA LEU A 33 2.16 16.58 -3.51
C LEU A 33 3.17 17.70 -3.30
N PHE A 34 3.57 17.94 -2.05
CA PHE A 34 4.60 18.93 -1.73
C PHE A 34 5.93 18.58 -2.38
N LEU A 35 6.37 17.33 -2.24
CA LEU A 35 7.64 16.88 -2.80
C LEU A 35 7.65 16.92 -4.33
N GLU A 36 6.53 16.62 -4.98
CA GLU A 36 6.40 16.81 -6.42
C GLU A 36 6.62 18.27 -6.81
N SER A 37 6.03 19.21 -6.05
CA SER A 37 6.19 20.62 -6.33
C SER A 37 7.62 21.13 -6.15
N GLU A 38 8.37 20.53 -5.23
CA GLU A 38 9.78 20.90 -4.99
C GLU A 38 10.70 20.41 -6.12
N ASP A 39 10.54 19.19 -6.59
CA ASP A 39 11.31 18.63 -7.69
C ASP A 39 10.55 17.43 -8.29
N PRO A 40 9.94 17.60 -9.48
CA PRO A 40 9.18 16.53 -10.11
C PRO A 40 10.03 15.42 -10.69
N ASP A 41 11.35 15.59 -10.77
CA ASP A 41 12.25 14.64 -11.44
C ASP A 41 12.95 13.69 -10.47
N LYS A 42 12.90 13.96 -9.16
CA LYS A 42 13.58 13.12 -8.18
C LYS A 42 12.64 12.16 -7.49
N ASP A 43 13.15 10.95 -7.20
CA ASP A 43 12.39 9.93 -6.48
C ASP A 43 11.95 10.40 -5.09
N ILE A 44 10.82 9.87 -4.67
CA ILE A 44 10.30 10.01 -3.30
C ILE A 44 10.42 8.64 -2.63
N TYR A 45 10.79 8.62 -1.34
CA TYR A 45 10.97 7.39 -0.58
C TYR A 45 9.87 7.28 0.46
N LEU A 46 8.99 6.30 0.29
CA LEU A 46 7.90 6.01 1.21
C LEU A 46 8.27 4.79 2.07
N TYR A 47 8.58 5.05 3.34
CA TYR A 47 8.83 4.00 4.32
C TYR A 47 7.51 3.56 4.93
N ILE A 48 7.27 2.26 4.96
CA ILE A 48 6.01 1.68 5.42
C ILE A 48 6.26 0.78 6.62
N ASN A 49 5.59 1.11 7.73
CA ASN A 49 5.51 0.28 8.93
C ASN A 49 4.06 0.35 9.41
N SER A 50 3.19 -0.47 8.82
CA SER A 50 1.75 -0.33 8.98
C SER A 50 1.04 -1.68 8.99
N PRO A 51 0.09 -1.88 9.91
CA PRO A 51 -0.78 -3.06 9.90
C PRO A 51 -1.92 -2.95 8.86
N GLY A 52 -2.00 -1.84 8.12
CA GLY A 52 -3.10 -1.54 7.21
C GLY A 52 -4.17 -0.68 7.84
N GLY A 53 -5.38 -0.79 7.34
CA GLY A 53 -6.53 -0.02 7.82
C GLY A 53 -7.56 0.23 6.73
N SER A 54 -8.04 1.46 6.63
CA SER A 54 -9.07 1.85 5.68
C SER A 54 -8.63 1.68 4.22
N VAL A 55 -9.43 0.96 3.45
CA VAL A 55 -9.18 0.78 2.00
C VAL A 55 -9.28 2.12 1.26
N THR A 56 -10.31 2.91 1.53
CA THR A 56 -10.49 4.21 0.85
C THR A 56 -9.35 5.16 1.14
N ALA A 57 -8.89 5.21 2.39
CA ALA A 57 -7.73 6.02 2.78
C ALA A 57 -6.44 5.52 2.08
N GLY A 58 -6.26 4.21 2.03
CA GLY A 58 -5.12 3.61 1.31
C GLY A 58 -5.15 3.89 -0.17
N MET A 59 -6.33 3.85 -0.80
CA MET A 59 -6.48 4.17 -2.22
C MET A 59 -6.18 5.63 -2.53
N ALA A 60 -6.45 6.55 -1.59
CA ALA A 60 -6.04 7.94 -1.75
C ALA A 60 -4.51 8.07 -1.86
N ILE A 61 -3.78 7.31 -1.05
CA ILE A 61 -2.31 7.26 -1.15
C ILE A 61 -1.89 6.62 -2.47
N TYR A 62 -2.47 5.47 -2.80
CA TYR A 62 -2.15 4.73 -4.03
C TYR A 62 -2.34 5.60 -5.28
N ASP A 63 -3.50 6.22 -5.42
CA ASP A 63 -3.80 7.06 -6.57
C ASP A 63 -2.84 8.24 -6.67
N THR A 64 -2.48 8.85 -5.54
CA THR A 64 -1.51 9.94 -5.52
C THR A 64 -0.13 9.47 -5.96
N MET A 65 0.32 8.29 -5.48
CA MET A 65 1.59 7.71 -5.92
C MET A 65 1.65 7.50 -7.43
N GLN A 66 0.53 7.11 -8.04
CA GLN A 66 0.45 6.90 -9.49
C GLN A 66 0.30 8.21 -10.27
N TYR A 67 -0.33 9.21 -9.66
CA TYR A 67 -0.68 10.48 -10.30
C TYR A 67 0.52 11.42 -10.44
N ILE A 68 1.38 11.49 -9.42
CA ILE A 68 2.50 12.44 -9.39
C ILE A 68 3.62 12.02 -10.35
N ALA A 69 4.40 13.00 -10.81
CA ALA A 69 5.50 12.77 -11.75
C ALA A 69 6.68 11.97 -11.15
N PRO A 70 7.13 12.23 -9.91
CA PRO A 70 8.22 11.44 -9.33
C PRO A 70 7.86 9.97 -9.15
N ASP A 71 8.83 9.09 -9.37
CA ASP A 71 8.70 7.71 -8.92
C ASP A 71 8.68 7.66 -7.40
N VAL A 72 7.81 6.82 -6.86
CA VAL A 72 7.76 6.56 -5.42
C VAL A 72 8.40 5.21 -5.15
N SER A 73 9.56 5.24 -4.49
CA SER A 73 10.22 4.04 -3.99
C SER A 73 9.59 3.67 -2.65
N THR A 74 9.30 2.38 -2.44
CA THR A 74 8.68 1.90 -1.21
C THR A 74 9.63 0.99 -0.45
N ILE A 75 9.69 1.16 0.88
CA ILE A 75 10.58 0.38 1.75
C ILE A 75 9.80 -0.08 2.98
N CYS A 76 9.67 -1.38 3.16
CA CYS A 76 9.06 -1.94 4.36
C CYS A 76 10.08 -1.98 5.49
N ILE A 77 9.70 -1.39 6.64
CA ILE A 77 10.41 -1.54 7.90
C ILE A 77 9.44 -2.08 8.94
N GLY A 78 9.84 -3.10 9.68
CA GLY A 78 8.96 -3.75 10.65
C GLY A 78 7.88 -4.58 9.98
N MET A 79 6.77 -3.95 9.58
CA MET A 79 5.63 -4.67 9.02
C MET A 79 4.95 -3.87 7.90
N ALA A 80 4.54 -4.57 6.87
CA ALA A 80 3.58 -4.05 5.89
C ALA A 80 2.47 -5.09 5.73
N ALA A 81 1.32 -4.83 6.32
CA ALA A 81 0.20 -5.77 6.31
C ALA A 81 -1.04 -5.16 5.68
N SER A 82 -1.81 -5.98 4.97
CA SER A 82 -3.09 -5.58 4.38
C SER A 82 -2.90 -4.39 3.42
N MET A 83 -3.56 -3.25 3.66
CA MET A 83 -3.32 -2.03 2.85
C MET A 83 -1.86 -1.58 2.87
N GLY A 84 -1.12 -1.85 3.96
CA GLY A 84 0.32 -1.58 4.00
C GLY A 84 1.10 -2.40 2.97
N ALA A 85 0.77 -3.67 2.82
CA ALA A 85 1.37 -4.54 1.82
C ALA A 85 0.98 -4.11 0.39
N PHE A 86 -0.27 -3.72 0.20
CA PHE A 86 -0.75 -3.21 -1.07
C PHE A 86 0.05 -1.97 -1.50
N LEU A 87 0.24 -1.02 -0.60
CA LEU A 87 1.01 0.19 -0.89
C LEU A 87 2.49 -0.11 -1.13
N LEU A 88 3.06 -1.06 -0.38
CA LEU A 88 4.44 -1.50 -0.60
C LEU A 88 4.63 -2.03 -2.02
N SER A 89 3.74 -2.89 -2.48
CA SER A 89 3.78 -3.46 -3.83
C SER A 89 3.46 -2.46 -4.94
N SER A 90 2.97 -1.29 -4.57
CA SER A 90 2.55 -0.22 -5.50
C SER A 90 3.66 0.79 -5.80
N GLY A 91 4.84 0.62 -5.23
CA GLY A 91 6.01 1.42 -5.55
C GLY A 91 6.44 1.21 -7.00
N ALA A 92 7.28 2.11 -7.51
CA ALA A 92 7.78 2.02 -8.87
C ALA A 92 8.54 0.69 -9.08
N PRO A 93 8.36 0.02 -10.23
CA PRO A 93 9.06 -1.23 -10.52
C PRO A 93 10.57 -1.10 -10.36
N GLY A 94 11.17 -2.05 -9.66
CA GLY A 94 12.61 -2.04 -9.36
C GLY A 94 13.00 -1.14 -8.18
N LYS A 95 12.03 -0.46 -7.57
CA LYS A 95 12.28 0.49 -6.47
C LYS A 95 11.44 0.16 -5.24
N ARG A 96 11.15 -1.13 -5.04
CA ARG A 96 10.35 -1.63 -3.91
C ARG A 96 11.24 -2.55 -3.08
N PHE A 97 11.33 -2.26 -1.78
CA PHE A 97 12.30 -2.90 -0.89
C PHE A 97 11.65 -3.31 0.42
N ALA A 98 12.28 -4.26 1.10
CA ALA A 98 11.93 -4.64 2.46
C ALA A 98 13.21 -4.96 3.24
N LEU A 99 13.31 -4.49 4.46
CA LEU A 99 14.45 -4.81 5.30
C LEU A 99 14.42 -6.29 5.73
N PRO A 100 15.57 -6.89 6.02
CA PRO A 100 15.67 -8.35 6.15
C PRO A 100 14.78 -9.00 7.21
N ASN A 101 14.45 -8.29 8.27
CA ASN A 101 13.61 -8.81 9.36
C ASN A 101 12.20 -8.24 9.33
N SER A 102 11.81 -7.56 8.26
CA SER A 102 10.45 -7.07 8.10
C SER A 102 9.52 -8.21 7.67
N GLU A 103 8.24 -8.00 7.93
CA GLU A 103 7.20 -8.98 7.60
C GLU A 103 6.15 -8.35 6.70
N ILE A 104 5.74 -9.07 5.67
CA ILE A 104 4.69 -8.65 4.75
C ILE A 104 3.51 -9.61 4.90
N MET A 105 2.30 -9.08 5.02
CA MET A 105 1.09 -9.89 5.13
C MET A 105 0.06 -9.43 4.11
N ILE A 106 -0.43 -10.36 3.32
CA ILE A 106 -1.52 -10.12 2.39
C ILE A 106 -2.73 -10.96 2.77
N HIS A 107 -3.91 -10.40 2.56
CA HIS A 107 -5.19 -11.06 2.73
C HIS A 107 -6.27 -10.34 1.92
N GLN A 108 -7.44 -10.95 1.79
CA GLN A 108 -8.58 -10.29 1.18
C GLN A 108 -9.15 -9.20 2.11
N PRO A 109 -9.84 -8.18 1.57
CA PRO A 109 -10.42 -7.14 2.41
C PRO A 109 -11.49 -7.71 3.34
N LEU A 110 -11.51 -7.15 4.56
CA LEU A 110 -12.52 -7.46 5.55
C LEU A 110 -13.65 -6.44 5.43
N GLY A 111 -14.87 -6.87 5.74
CA GLY A 111 -16.00 -5.97 5.77
C GLY A 111 -17.20 -6.61 6.38
N GLY A 112 -18.13 -5.76 6.79
CA GLY A 112 -19.41 -6.17 7.36
C GLY A 112 -20.40 -5.03 7.25
N PHE A 113 -21.67 -5.39 7.30
CA PHE A 113 -22.76 -4.42 7.27
C PHE A 113 -23.99 -5.04 7.91
N GLN A 114 -24.69 -4.26 8.73
CA GLN A 114 -25.93 -4.66 9.38
C GLN A 114 -27.05 -3.71 8.95
N GLY A 115 -28.12 -4.28 8.42
CA GLY A 115 -29.24 -3.48 7.93
C GLY A 115 -30.24 -4.31 7.16
N GLN A 116 -31.01 -3.66 6.29
CA GLN A 116 -32.00 -4.33 5.44
C GLN A 116 -31.31 -5.18 4.37
N ALA A 117 -32.00 -6.23 3.92
CA ALA A 117 -31.48 -7.20 2.97
C ALA A 117 -30.90 -6.55 1.69
N THR A 118 -31.62 -5.57 1.13
CA THR A 118 -31.18 -4.85 -0.06
C THR A 118 -29.89 -4.08 0.18
N ASP A 119 -29.77 -3.44 1.34
CA ASP A 119 -28.55 -2.68 1.70
C ASP A 119 -27.37 -3.62 1.97
N ILE A 120 -27.62 -4.77 2.59
CA ILE A 120 -26.60 -5.81 2.80
C ILE A 120 -26.04 -6.26 1.44
N ASP A 121 -26.92 -6.49 0.45
CA ASP A 121 -26.49 -6.89 -0.89
C ASP A 121 -25.63 -5.80 -1.57
N ILE A 122 -26.02 -4.54 -1.47
CA ILE A 122 -25.24 -3.42 -2.00
C ILE A 122 -23.83 -3.38 -1.40
N HIS A 123 -23.72 -3.50 -0.08
CA HIS A 123 -22.44 -3.46 0.59
C HIS A 123 -21.59 -4.71 0.31
N ALA A 124 -22.22 -5.89 0.19
CA ALA A 124 -21.52 -7.11 -0.19
C ALA A 124 -20.90 -6.99 -1.60
N ARG A 125 -21.65 -6.47 -2.55
CA ARG A 125 -21.15 -6.24 -3.92
C ARG A 125 -20.01 -5.24 -3.94
N ARG A 126 -20.09 -4.18 -3.13
CA ARG A 126 -19.02 -3.19 -2.99
C ARG A 126 -17.73 -3.81 -2.47
N ILE A 127 -17.81 -4.64 -1.45
CA ILE A 127 -16.65 -5.34 -0.88
C ILE A 127 -16.03 -6.29 -1.91
N LEU A 128 -16.85 -7.04 -2.65
CA LEU A 128 -16.37 -7.96 -3.68
C LEU A 128 -15.66 -7.21 -4.82
N LYS A 129 -16.15 -6.04 -5.20
CA LYS A 129 -15.52 -5.19 -6.20
C LYS A 129 -14.17 -4.64 -5.72
N ILE A 130 -14.11 -4.24 -4.46
CA ILE A 130 -12.86 -3.79 -3.82
C ILE A 130 -11.84 -4.94 -3.83
N LYS A 131 -12.27 -6.14 -3.44
CA LYS A 131 -11.43 -7.34 -3.46
C LYS A 131 -10.84 -7.56 -4.85
N GLU A 132 -11.66 -7.51 -5.88
CA GLU A 132 -11.21 -7.69 -7.26
C GLU A 132 -10.17 -6.63 -7.65
N THR A 133 -10.44 -5.36 -7.38
CA THR A 133 -9.53 -4.26 -7.72
C THR A 133 -8.17 -4.41 -7.03
N LEU A 134 -8.18 -4.65 -5.73
CA LEU A 134 -6.93 -4.78 -4.95
C LEU A 134 -6.13 -6.00 -5.40
N THR A 135 -6.79 -7.13 -5.58
CA THR A 135 -6.13 -8.38 -5.97
C THR A 135 -5.54 -8.29 -7.37
N LYS A 136 -6.29 -7.71 -8.31
CA LYS A 136 -5.83 -7.50 -9.67
C LYS A 136 -4.61 -6.58 -9.72
N THR A 137 -4.65 -5.48 -8.98
CA THR A 137 -3.54 -4.51 -8.92
C THR A 137 -2.29 -5.16 -8.33
N MET A 138 -2.44 -5.96 -7.26
CA MET A 138 -1.29 -6.68 -6.69
C MET A 138 -0.73 -7.72 -7.66
N ALA A 139 -1.57 -8.47 -8.36
CA ALA A 139 -1.12 -9.43 -9.36
C ALA A 139 -0.33 -8.73 -10.48
N GLU A 140 -0.84 -7.62 -10.97
CA GLU A 140 -0.17 -6.81 -12.00
C GLU A 140 1.19 -6.31 -11.52
N SER A 141 1.33 -5.95 -10.24
CA SER A 141 2.59 -5.46 -9.67
C SER A 141 3.70 -6.51 -9.69
N THR A 142 3.36 -7.80 -9.76
CA THR A 142 4.36 -8.88 -9.80
C THR A 142 4.99 -9.07 -11.18
N ASN A 143 4.56 -8.30 -12.17
CA ASN A 143 5.06 -8.39 -13.55
C ASN A 143 4.97 -9.81 -14.12
N GLY A 144 3.83 -10.47 -13.90
CA GLY A 144 3.53 -11.79 -14.45
C GLY A 144 4.01 -12.97 -13.62
N LYS A 145 4.70 -12.74 -12.50
CA LYS A 145 5.14 -13.84 -11.62
C LYS A 145 3.97 -14.53 -10.92
N VAL A 146 2.92 -13.79 -10.61
CA VAL A 146 1.70 -14.29 -9.97
C VAL A 146 0.50 -13.76 -10.77
N ASP A 147 -0.32 -14.66 -11.30
CA ASP A 147 -1.53 -14.27 -12.01
C ASP A 147 -2.66 -13.92 -11.03
N TYR A 148 -3.77 -13.41 -11.57
CA TYR A 148 -4.91 -12.98 -10.76
C TYR A 148 -5.47 -14.12 -9.90
N GLU A 149 -5.71 -15.30 -10.49
CA GLU A 149 -6.30 -16.41 -9.76
C GLU A 149 -5.40 -16.92 -8.64
N THR A 150 -4.10 -16.98 -8.89
CA THR A 150 -3.12 -17.37 -7.87
C THR A 150 -3.08 -16.31 -6.75
N MET A 151 -3.13 -15.03 -7.11
CA MET A 151 -3.16 -13.95 -6.11
C MET A 151 -4.43 -14.02 -5.25
N VAL A 152 -5.58 -14.33 -5.84
CA VAL A 152 -6.83 -14.56 -5.09
C VAL A 152 -6.62 -15.65 -4.03
N GLN A 153 -6.01 -16.78 -4.42
CA GLN A 153 -5.75 -17.89 -3.51
C GLN A 153 -4.76 -17.50 -2.41
N MET A 154 -3.72 -16.75 -2.76
CA MET A 154 -2.72 -16.27 -1.78
C MET A 154 -3.31 -15.32 -0.75
N CYS A 155 -4.35 -14.58 -1.11
CA CYS A 155 -5.03 -13.63 -0.22
C CYS A 155 -6.26 -14.23 0.48
N GLU A 156 -6.58 -15.51 0.28
CA GLU A 156 -7.77 -16.13 0.86
C GLU A 156 -7.77 -16.09 2.40
N ARG A 157 -6.61 -16.28 3.00
CA ARG A 157 -6.37 -16.17 4.44
C ARG A 157 -5.12 -15.34 4.67
N ASP A 158 -4.90 -14.93 5.93
CA ASP A 158 -3.70 -14.20 6.32
C ASP A 158 -2.45 -14.95 5.86
N ASN A 159 -1.71 -14.33 4.95
CA ASN A 159 -0.52 -14.91 4.34
C ASN A 159 0.69 -14.07 4.70
N PHE A 160 1.47 -14.56 5.65
CA PHE A 160 2.67 -13.88 6.16
C PHE A 160 3.89 -14.29 5.34
N MET A 161 4.66 -13.30 4.93
CA MET A 161 5.86 -13.49 4.11
C MET A 161 7.04 -12.76 4.70
N SER A 162 8.23 -13.38 4.57
CA SER A 162 9.50 -12.69 4.77
C SER A 162 9.80 -11.75 3.61
N ALA A 163 10.81 -10.90 3.76
CA ALA A 163 11.29 -10.06 2.67
C ALA A 163 11.69 -10.90 1.44
N ASP A 164 12.41 -12.00 1.65
CA ASP A 164 12.85 -12.89 0.57
C ASP A 164 11.67 -13.55 -0.15
N GLU A 165 10.66 -13.99 0.59
CA GLU A 165 9.45 -14.58 0.01
C GLU A 165 8.68 -13.57 -0.82
N ALA A 166 8.53 -12.34 -0.32
CA ALA A 166 7.86 -11.27 -1.06
C ALA A 166 8.63 -10.88 -2.33
N LEU A 167 9.96 -10.86 -2.27
CA LEU A 167 10.81 -10.63 -3.43
C LEU A 167 10.62 -11.73 -4.48
N LYS A 168 10.58 -12.97 -4.05
CA LYS A 168 10.47 -14.13 -4.94
C LYS A 168 9.18 -14.13 -5.75
N ILE A 169 8.07 -13.70 -5.17
CA ILE A 169 6.79 -13.63 -5.87
C ILE A 169 6.57 -12.30 -6.59
N GLY A 170 7.46 -11.34 -6.46
CA GLY A 170 7.41 -10.09 -7.20
C GLY A 170 6.59 -8.98 -6.56
N LEU A 171 6.26 -9.06 -5.25
CA LEU A 171 5.63 -7.95 -4.54
C LEU A 171 6.60 -6.82 -4.25
N ILE A 172 7.87 -7.13 -4.24
CA ILE A 172 8.93 -6.13 -4.13
C ILE A 172 10.03 -6.38 -5.14
#